data_141c232e679b423889c0ef168dd7c628
#
_entry.id   141c232e679b423889c0ef168dd7c628
#
_cell.length_a   1.000
_cell.length_b   1.000
_cell.length_c   1.000
_cell.angle_alpha   90.00
_cell.angle_beta   90.00
_cell.angle_gamma   90.00
#
_symmetry.space_group_name_H-M   'P 1'
#
loop_
_entity.id
_entity.type
_entity.pdbx_description
1 polymer ?
#
loop_
_entity_poly.entity_id
_entity_poly.type
_entity_poly.pdbx_seq_one_letter_code
_entity_poly.pdbx_strand_id
1 'polypeptide(L)'
;MESIYQSRGFVSCLKAGFTFVLANPKTVLKAMWILILIIAISDVLLYAFAQKTSVDILQLKLEPGTWLAMFGMYGTMFLQIFLAIFGLFYFGRYMIKREEKKYKVKIGRLILHNFFPFLGIFLMSSFLAVLLTLIPDITFIVCKWAYGNCVLSQMLYGDVTSIPTSGYVLMMVIGAIGVAVSEYIVLVVPASLIYKYGSVVYNENEK
;
A
#
# COMPACT_ATOMS: atom_id res chain seq x y z
N MET A 1 16.70 14.13 -12.41
CA MET A 1 15.33 13.61 -12.38
C MET A 1 14.69 13.89 -13.73
N GLU A 2 13.99 12.93 -14.31
CA GLU A 2 13.34 13.18 -15.59
C GLU A 2 12.10 14.06 -15.39
N SER A 3 11.89 15.06 -16.29
CA SER A 3 10.69 15.91 -16.22
C SER A 3 9.42 15.10 -16.42
N ILE A 4 8.36 15.44 -15.67
CA ILE A 4 7.04 14.83 -15.83
C ILE A 4 6.41 15.23 -17.17
N TYR A 5 6.57 16.50 -17.55
CA TYR A 5 6.02 17.08 -18.78
C TYR A 5 6.94 16.86 -19.98
N GLN A 6 6.87 15.66 -20.51
CA GLN A 6 7.61 15.24 -21.70
C GLN A 6 6.81 14.22 -22.47
N SER A 7 6.83 14.24 -23.79
CA SER A 7 6.19 13.21 -24.60
C SER A 7 6.78 11.83 -24.32
N ARG A 8 5.95 10.89 -23.90
CA ARG A 8 6.36 9.52 -23.57
C ARG A 8 5.39 8.49 -24.11
N GLY A 9 5.95 7.42 -24.65
CA GLY A 9 5.18 6.21 -24.94
C GLY A 9 4.78 5.46 -23.66
N PHE A 10 3.92 4.46 -23.80
CA PHE A 10 3.39 3.63 -22.72
C PHE A 10 4.49 3.04 -21.82
N VAL A 11 5.42 2.30 -22.41
CA VAL A 11 6.54 1.65 -21.71
C VAL A 11 7.45 2.67 -21.02
N SER A 12 7.67 3.82 -21.66
CA SER A 12 8.50 4.90 -21.10
C SER A 12 7.87 5.52 -19.86
N CYS A 13 6.54 5.63 -19.77
CA CYS A 13 5.85 6.10 -18.57
C CYS A 13 6.00 5.10 -17.41
N LEU A 14 5.85 3.79 -17.69
CA LEU A 14 6.09 2.74 -16.70
C LEU A 14 7.54 2.80 -16.19
N LYS A 15 8.51 2.77 -17.10
CA LYS A 15 9.93 2.84 -16.76
C LYS A 15 10.25 4.07 -15.91
N ALA A 16 9.73 5.24 -16.28
CA ALA A 16 9.93 6.47 -15.52
C ALA A 16 9.37 6.39 -14.11
N GLY A 17 8.16 5.83 -13.91
CA GLY A 17 7.56 5.60 -12.61
C GLY A 17 8.40 4.67 -11.74
N PHE A 18 8.83 3.54 -12.28
CA PHE A 18 9.72 2.59 -11.60
C PHE A 18 11.06 3.23 -11.23
N THR A 19 11.70 3.88 -12.19
CA THR A 19 13.00 4.54 -11.95
C THR A 19 12.85 5.64 -10.90
N PHE A 20 11.75 6.41 -10.92
CA PHE A 20 11.52 7.45 -9.92
C PHE A 20 11.48 6.89 -8.50
N VAL A 21 10.67 5.86 -8.27
CA VAL A 21 10.48 5.29 -6.94
C VAL A 21 11.71 4.48 -6.51
N LEU A 22 12.19 3.55 -7.34
CA LEU A 22 13.23 2.60 -6.94
C LEU A 22 14.64 3.20 -6.96
N ALA A 23 14.94 4.13 -7.85
CA ALA A 23 16.25 4.79 -7.90
C ALA A 23 16.40 5.98 -6.93
N ASN A 24 15.29 6.50 -6.37
CA ASN A 24 15.33 7.64 -5.47
C ASN A 24 14.70 7.36 -4.09
N PRO A 25 15.08 6.28 -3.39
CA PRO A 25 14.41 5.86 -2.16
C PRO A 25 14.47 6.94 -1.06
N LYS A 26 15.61 7.61 -0.89
CA LYS A 26 15.75 8.68 0.11
C LYS A 26 14.76 9.82 -0.09
N THR A 27 14.53 10.19 -1.35
CA THR A 27 13.64 11.32 -1.69
C THR A 27 12.17 10.94 -1.50
N VAL A 28 11.79 9.74 -1.94
CA VAL A 28 10.42 9.24 -1.83
C VAL A 28 10.08 8.95 -0.37
N LEU A 29 10.97 8.27 0.36
CA LEU A 29 10.78 8.00 1.78
C LEU A 29 10.67 9.30 2.59
N LYS A 30 11.52 10.30 2.34
CA LYS A 30 11.42 11.60 3.04
C LYS A 30 10.03 12.24 2.90
N ALA A 31 9.37 12.03 1.77
CA ALA A 31 8.03 12.56 1.54
C ALA A 31 6.91 11.70 2.12
N MET A 32 7.07 10.37 2.10
CA MET A 32 5.99 9.40 2.33
C MET A 32 6.12 8.56 3.61
N TRP A 33 7.25 8.64 4.33
CA TRP A 33 7.55 7.72 5.45
C TRP A 33 6.49 7.72 6.55
N ILE A 34 5.93 8.89 6.88
CA ILE A 34 4.88 8.99 7.91
C ILE A 34 3.63 8.22 7.47
N LEU A 35 3.22 8.40 6.21
CA LEU A 35 2.05 7.73 5.66
C LEU A 35 2.25 6.22 5.60
N ILE A 36 3.40 5.78 5.06
CA ILE A 36 3.78 4.36 5.00
C ILE A 36 3.78 3.74 6.40
N LEU A 37 4.33 4.43 7.39
CA LEU A 37 4.36 3.96 8.77
C LEU A 37 2.95 3.83 9.37
N ILE A 38 2.08 4.81 9.14
CA ILE A 38 0.69 4.76 9.64
C ILE A 38 -0.07 3.61 8.99
N ILE A 39 0.09 3.40 7.68
CA ILE A 39 -0.54 2.26 6.98
C ILE A 39 -0.02 0.94 7.52
N ALA A 40 1.30 0.80 7.68
CA ALA A 40 1.90 -0.43 8.23
C ALA A 40 1.42 -0.74 9.65
N ILE A 41 1.32 0.27 10.52
CA ILE A 41 0.77 0.10 11.87
C ILE A 41 -0.71 -0.28 11.81
N SER A 42 -1.51 0.36 10.95
CA SER A 42 -2.94 0.05 10.82
C SER A 42 -3.17 -1.37 10.31
N ASP A 43 -2.30 -1.90 9.44
CA ASP A 43 -2.39 -3.28 8.95
C ASP A 43 -2.08 -4.30 10.06
N VAL A 44 -1.07 -4.02 10.88
CA VAL A 44 -0.75 -4.83 12.06
C VAL A 44 -1.89 -4.83 13.06
N LEU A 45 -2.52 -3.67 13.32
CA LEU A 45 -3.69 -3.56 14.19
C LEU A 45 -4.90 -4.32 13.62
N LEU A 46 -5.14 -4.21 12.31
CA LEU A 46 -6.18 -4.97 11.62
C LEU A 46 -6.00 -6.48 11.85
N TYR A 47 -4.77 -6.96 11.68
CA TYR A 47 -4.46 -8.37 11.92
C TYR A 47 -4.70 -8.77 13.39
N ALA A 48 -4.28 -7.94 14.35
CA ALA A 48 -4.47 -8.22 15.77
C ALA A 48 -5.96 -8.30 16.14
N PHE A 49 -6.79 -7.39 15.64
CA PHE A 49 -8.24 -7.42 15.86
C PHE A 49 -8.90 -8.61 15.17
N ALA A 50 -8.51 -8.92 13.95
CA ALA A 50 -9.03 -10.08 13.22
C ALA A 50 -8.69 -11.39 13.92
N GLN A 51 -7.46 -11.53 14.43
CA GLN A 51 -7.03 -12.72 15.16
C GLN A 51 -7.82 -12.89 16.46
N LYS A 52 -7.96 -11.82 17.27
CA LYS A 52 -8.76 -11.88 18.50
C LYS A 52 -10.21 -12.29 18.20
N THR A 53 -10.83 -11.65 17.23
CA THR A 53 -12.21 -11.96 16.81
C THR A 53 -12.35 -13.43 16.40
N SER A 54 -11.41 -13.95 15.61
CA SER A 54 -11.43 -15.34 15.15
C SER A 54 -11.30 -16.32 16.31
N VAL A 55 -10.42 -16.05 17.27
CA VAL A 55 -10.24 -16.88 18.46
C VAL A 55 -11.49 -16.90 19.32
N ASP A 56 -12.07 -15.73 19.61
CA ASP A 56 -13.27 -15.61 20.44
C ASP A 56 -14.47 -16.33 19.79
N ILE A 57 -14.64 -16.23 18.48
CA ILE A 57 -15.70 -16.94 17.74
C ILE A 57 -15.49 -18.45 17.80
N LEU A 58 -14.26 -18.94 17.61
CA LEU A 58 -13.96 -20.38 17.69
C LEU A 58 -14.21 -20.95 19.08
N GLN A 59 -14.02 -20.15 20.13
CA GLN A 59 -14.31 -20.53 21.51
C GLN A 59 -15.77 -20.33 21.91
N LEU A 60 -16.64 -19.85 21.00
CA LEU A 60 -18.03 -19.47 21.27
C LEU A 60 -18.16 -18.42 22.40
N LYS A 61 -17.13 -17.62 22.63
CA LYS A 61 -17.08 -16.54 23.62
C LYS A 61 -17.45 -15.22 22.96
N LEU A 62 -18.73 -14.88 22.95
CA LEU A 62 -19.23 -13.59 22.46
C LEU A 62 -19.31 -12.59 23.63
N GLU A 63 -18.15 -12.16 24.10
CA GLU A 63 -18.02 -11.15 25.15
C GLU A 63 -18.02 -9.72 24.58
N PRO A 64 -18.23 -8.68 25.41
CA PRO A 64 -18.12 -7.29 24.96
C PRO A 64 -16.78 -6.97 24.28
N GLY A 65 -15.69 -7.64 24.70
CA GLY A 65 -14.36 -7.51 24.10
C GLY A 65 -14.29 -8.00 22.64
N THR A 66 -15.06 -9.02 22.27
CA THR A 66 -15.17 -9.52 20.90
C THR A 66 -15.82 -8.49 19.99
N TRP A 67 -16.91 -7.88 20.44
CA TRP A 67 -17.57 -6.80 19.70
C TRP A 67 -16.65 -5.59 19.50
N LEU A 68 -15.90 -5.22 20.53
CA LEU A 68 -14.91 -4.15 20.43
C LEU A 68 -13.80 -4.49 19.39
N ALA A 69 -13.34 -5.74 19.36
CA ALA A 69 -12.38 -6.21 18.37
C ALA A 69 -12.95 -6.18 16.93
N MET A 70 -14.22 -6.57 16.75
CA MET A 70 -14.90 -6.48 15.46
C MET A 70 -15.03 -5.02 14.98
N PHE A 71 -15.45 -4.11 15.85
CA PHE A 71 -15.49 -2.68 15.52
C PHE A 71 -14.11 -2.12 15.21
N GLY A 72 -13.09 -2.52 15.96
CA GLY A 72 -11.70 -2.17 15.69
C GLY A 72 -11.23 -2.66 14.32
N MET A 73 -11.59 -3.89 13.94
CA MET A 73 -11.28 -4.47 12.64
C MET A 73 -11.89 -3.66 11.48
N TYR A 74 -13.19 -3.39 11.54
CA TYR A 74 -13.85 -2.58 10.50
C TYR A 74 -13.35 -1.14 10.47
N GLY A 75 -13.14 -0.53 11.64
CA GLY A 75 -12.59 0.82 11.75
C GLY A 75 -11.20 0.95 11.11
N THR A 76 -10.32 -0.03 11.34
CA THR A 76 -8.99 -0.05 10.70
C THR A 76 -9.07 -0.30 9.20
N MET A 77 -9.99 -1.13 8.70
CA MET A 77 -10.21 -1.30 7.27
C MET A 77 -10.63 0.02 6.58
N PHE A 78 -11.59 0.74 7.17
CA PHE A 78 -11.99 2.06 6.65
C PHE A 78 -10.84 3.06 6.69
N LEU A 79 -10.06 3.08 7.78
CA LEU A 79 -8.88 3.93 7.91
C LEU A 79 -7.86 3.64 6.81
N GLN A 80 -7.59 2.36 6.49
CA GLN A 80 -6.66 1.98 5.43
C GLN A 80 -7.12 2.46 4.06
N ILE A 81 -8.41 2.30 3.72
CA ILE A 81 -8.95 2.80 2.45
C ILE A 81 -8.78 4.32 2.37
N PHE A 82 -9.11 5.04 3.44
CA PHE A 82 -8.94 6.50 3.49
C PHE A 82 -7.48 6.91 3.32
N LEU A 83 -6.56 6.26 4.03
CA LEU A 83 -5.13 6.54 3.96
C LEU A 83 -4.54 6.22 2.58
N ALA A 84 -5.00 5.14 1.93
CA ALA A 84 -4.58 4.81 0.58
C ALA A 84 -4.99 5.89 -0.42
N ILE A 85 -6.25 6.32 -0.38
CA ILE A 85 -6.76 7.39 -1.25
C ILE A 85 -6.01 8.71 -0.97
N PHE A 86 -5.87 9.09 0.30
CA PHE A 86 -5.13 10.29 0.70
C PHE A 86 -3.68 10.23 0.24
N GLY A 87 -3.03 9.07 0.39
CA GLY A 87 -1.66 8.83 -0.03
C GLY A 87 -1.44 9.01 -1.51
N LEU A 88 -2.36 8.51 -2.33
CA LEU A 88 -2.33 8.69 -3.78
C LEU A 88 -2.38 10.18 -4.16
N PHE A 89 -3.31 10.94 -3.56
CA PHE A 89 -3.42 12.38 -3.80
C PHE A 89 -2.21 13.16 -3.30
N TYR A 90 -1.74 12.85 -2.10
CA TYR A 90 -0.58 13.51 -1.51
C TYR A 90 0.68 13.27 -2.33
N PHE A 91 0.94 12.02 -2.72
CA PHE A 91 2.09 11.66 -3.54
C PHE A 91 2.02 12.30 -4.94
N GLY A 92 0.84 12.29 -5.56
CA GLY A 92 0.62 12.95 -6.83
C GLY A 92 0.92 14.45 -6.78
N ARG A 93 0.39 15.11 -5.75
CA ARG A 93 0.67 16.54 -5.53
C ARG A 93 2.16 16.81 -5.25
N TYR A 94 2.81 15.92 -4.51
CA TYR A 94 4.24 16.02 -4.23
C TYR A 94 5.06 15.95 -5.52
N MET A 95 4.79 15.00 -6.41
CA MET A 95 5.48 14.87 -7.68
C MET A 95 5.27 16.10 -8.57
N ILE A 96 4.01 16.54 -8.75
CA ILE A 96 3.67 17.69 -9.61
C ILE A 96 4.27 19.00 -9.06
N LYS A 97 4.29 19.18 -7.74
CA LYS A 97 4.84 20.39 -7.11
C LYS A 97 6.34 20.58 -7.37
N ARG A 98 7.06 19.52 -7.67
CA ARG A 98 8.50 19.54 -7.96
C ARG A 98 8.84 19.99 -9.38
N GLU A 99 7.85 20.02 -10.28
CA GLU A 99 8.05 20.49 -11.64
C GLU A 99 8.06 22.01 -11.72
N GLU A 100 9.00 22.55 -12.48
CA GLU A 100 9.11 24.01 -12.71
C GLU A 100 8.01 24.52 -13.63
N LYS A 101 7.65 23.71 -14.65
CA LYS A 101 6.58 24.05 -15.60
C LYS A 101 5.22 23.63 -15.04
N LYS A 102 4.28 24.58 -15.00
CA LYS A 102 2.91 24.33 -14.55
C LYS A 102 1.95 24.54 -15.72
N TYR A 103 1.33 23.48 -16.17
CA TYR A 103 0.28 23.57 -17.18
C TYR A 103 -1.11 23.60 -16.50
N LYS A 104 -1.96 24.52 -16.94
CA LYS A 104 -3.36 24.60 -16.48
C LYS A 104 -4.22 23.73 -17.38
N VAL A 105 -4.58 22.54 -16.93
CA VAL A 105 -5.43 21.61 -17.69
C VAL A 105 -6.62 21.14 -16.86
N LYS A 106 -7.78 20.98 -17.51
CA LYS A 106 -8.97 20.38 -16.87
C LYS A 106 -8.80 18.87 -16.78
N ILE A 107 -8.31 18.42 -15.62
CA ILE A 107 -7.94 17.01 -15.33
C ILE A 107 -9.03 16.02 -15.73
N GLY A 108 -10.29 16.30 -15.40
CA GLY A 108 -11.40 15.37 -15.67
C GLY A 108 -11.61 15.09 -17.16
N ARG A 109 -11.55 16.12 -18.01
CA ARG A 109 -11.70 15.98 -19.47
C ARG A 109 -10.54 15.18 -20.08
N LEU A 110 -9.35 15.43 -19.60
CA LEU A 110 -8.11 14.79 -20.05
C LEU A 110 -8.10 13.29 -19.72
N ILE A 111 -8.52 12.92 -18.52
CA ILE A 111 -8.61 11.50 -18.11
C ILE A 111 -9.69 10.78 -18.90
N LEU A 112 -10.86 11.37 -19.09
CA LEU A 112 -11.97 10.76 -19.87
C LEU A 112 -11.55 10.50 -21.33
N HIS A 113 -10.89 11.46 -21.96
CA HIS A 113 -10.45 11.30 -23.36
C HIS A 113 -9.33 10.27 -23.55
N ASN A 114 -8.50 10.09 -22.52
CA ASN A 114 -7.38 9.15 -22.52
C ASN A 114 -7.60 7.97 -21.58
N PHE A 115 -8.84 7.57 -21.33
CA PHE A 115 -9.18 6.54 -20.32
C PHE A 115 -8.44 5.22 -20.53
N PHE A 116 -8.47 4.66 -21.74
CA PHE A 116 -7.82 3.38 -22.03
C PHE A 116 -6.29 3.39 -21.82
N PRO A 117 -5.53 4.40 -22.28
CA PRO A 117 -4.11 4.52 -21.95
C PRO A 117 -3.82 4.62 -20.45
N PHE A 118 -4.65 5.34 -19.68
CA PHE A 118 -4.50 5.41 -18.23
C PHE A 118 -4.80 4.07 -17.56
N LEU A 119 -5.90 3.42 -17.96
CA LEU A 119 -6.27 2.09 -17.47
C LEU A 119 -5.18 1.05 -17.76
N GLY A 120 -4.61 1.06 -18.97
CA GLY A 120 -3.52 0.16 -19.33
C GLY A 120 -2.28 0.35 -18.44
N ILE A 121 -1.86 1.60 -18.19
CA ILE A 121 -0.73 1.87 -17.29
C ILE A 121 -1.06 1.47 -15.86
N PHE A 122 -2.27 1.76 -15.38
CA PHE A 122 -2.71 1.33 -14.05
C PHE A 122 -2.62 -0.19 -13.90
N LEU A 123 -3.19 -0.95 -14.82
CA LEU A 123 -3.17 -2.42 -14.77
C LEU A 123 -1.75 -2.98 -14.83
N MET A 124 -0.93 -2.51 -15.77
CA MET A 124 0.45 -3.00 -15.91
C MET A 124 1.33 -2.60 -14.73
N SER A 125 1.25 -1.37 -14.25
CA SER A 125 2.04 -0.95 -13.09
C SER A 125 1.59 -1.66 -11.81
N SER A 126 0.29 -1.90 -11.63
CA SER A 126 -0.24 -2.68 -10.51
C SER A 126 0.20 -4.13 -10.57
N PHE A 127 0.14 -4.77 -11.74
CA PHE A 127 0.62 -6.14 -11.92
C PHE A 127 2.11 -6.26 -11.57
N LEU A 128 2.95 -5.35 -12.06
CA LEU A 128 4.38 -5.34 -11.75
C LEU A 128 4.65 -5.02 -10.28
N ALA A 129 3.88 -4.11 -9.67
CA ALA A 129 3.98 -3.83 -8.25
C ALA A 129 3.66 -5.07 -7.42
N VAL A 130 2.57 -5.79 -7.72
CA VAL A 130 2.20 -7.05 -7.06
C VAL A 130 3.31 -8.09 -7.18
N LEU A 131 3.92 -8.25 -8.36
CA LEU A 131 5.05 -9.18 -8.53
C LEU A 131 6.26 -8.82 -7.65
N LEU A 132 6.54 -7.53 -7.46
CA LEU A 132 7.64 -7.07 -6.62
C LEU A 132 7.33 -7.17 -5.12
N THR A 133 6.06 -7.05 -4.73
CA THR A 133 5.64 -7.22 -3.32
C THR A 133 5.49 -8.67 -2.91
N LEU A 134 5.50 -9.62 -3.84
CA LEU A 134 5.34 -11.04 -3.52
C LEU A 134 6.33 -11.54 -2.44
N ILE A 135 7.60 -11.10 -2.49
CA ILE A 135 8.61 -11.57 -1.53
C ILE A 135 8.28 -11.10 -0.11
N PRO A 136 8.12 -9.78 0.17
CA PRO A 136 7.74 -9.32 1.51
C PRO A 136 6.37 -9.85 1.95
N ASP A 137 5.39 -9.94 1.04
CA ASP A 137 4.04 -10.41 1.34
C ASP A 137 4.02 -11.91 1.69
N ILE A 138 4.71 -12.76 0.92
CA ILE A 138 4.84 -14.19 1.22
C ILE A 138 5.55 -14.38 2.55
N THR A 139 6.63 -13.64 2.83
CA THR A 139 7.33 -13.71 4.11
C THR A 139 6.38 -13.42 5.27
N PHE A 140 5.56 -12.37 5.13
CA PHE A 140 4.57 -12.02 6.14
C PHE A 140 3.47 -13.08 6.28
N ILE A 141 2.96 -13.63 5.18
CA ILE A 141 1.97 -14.71 5.17
C ILE A 141 2.52 -15.96 5.87
N VAL A 142 3.76 -16.34 5.58
CA VAL A 142 4.40 -17.50 6.22
C VAL A 142 4.56 -17.30 7.72
N CYS A 143 4.97 -16.11 8.16
CA CYS A 143 5.06 -15.76 9.57
C CYS A 143 3.68 -15.83 10.25
N LYS A 144 2.63 -15.29 9.63
CA LYS A 144 1.24 -15.36 10.12
C LYS A 144 0.76 -16.80 10.23
N TRP A 145 1.02 -17.61 9.22
CA TRP A 145 0.61 -19.02 9.18
C TRP A 145 1.31 -19.83 10.26
N ALA A 146 2.63 -19.68 10.40
CA ALA A 146 3.40 -20.37 11.44
C ALA A 146 2.92 -20.00 12.85
N TYR A 147 2.69 -18.71 13.09
CA TYR A 147 2.16 -18.24 14.38
C TYR A 147 0.73 -18.72 14.62
N GLY A 148 -0.15 -18.65 13.61
CA GLY A 148 -1.52 -19.12 13.68
C GLY A 148 -1.60 -20.62 14.02
N ASN A 149 -0.74 -21.45 13.42
CA ASN A 149 -0.65 -22.87 13.74
C ASN A 149 -0.14 -23.10 15.17
N CYS A 150 0.80 -22.29 15.64
CA CYS A 150 1.27 -22.36 17.02
C CYS A 150 0.13 -22.06 18.01
N VAL A 151 -0.63 -20.99 17.77
CA VAL A 151 -1.81 -20.61 18.58
C VAL A 151 -2.86 -21.71 18.54
N LEU A 152 -3.19 -22.23 17.36
CA LEU A 152 -4.20 -23.27 17.20
C LEU A 152 -3.81 -24.57 17.93
N SER A 153 -2.55 -25.00 17.80
CA SER A 153 -2.07 -26.20 18.49
C SER A 153 -2.13 -26.05 20.01
N GLN A 154 -1.78 -24.90 20.56
CA GLN A 154 -1.87 -24.63 21.98
C GLN A 154 -3.33 -24.62 22.46
N MET A 155 -4.26 -24.10 21.69
CA MET A 155 -5.69 -24.13 21.98
C MET A 155 -6.25 -25.57 22.01
N LEU A 156 -5.83 -26.40 21.04
CA LEU A 156 -6.27 -27.78 20.95
C LEU A 156 -5.74 -28.65 22.10
N TYR A 157 -4.53 -28.35 22.59
CA TYR A 157 -3.91 -29.08 23.72
C TYR A 157 -4.19 -28.45 25.09
N GLY A 158 -5.03 -27.39 25.14
CA GLY A 158 -5.54 -26.82 26.40
C GLY A 158 -4.60 -25.82 27.10
N ASP A 159 -3.45 -25.50 26.52
CA ASP A 159 -2.49 -24.56 27.11
C ASP A 159 -2.41 -23.25 26.34
N VAL A 160 -3.48 -22.45 26.45
CA VAL A 160 -3.60 -21.13 25.80
C VAL A 160 -2.72 -20.06 26.46
N THR A 161 -2.27 -20.32 27.70
CA THR A 161 -1.51 -19.33 28.49
C THR A 161 -0.01 -19.30 28.13
N SER A 162 0.47 -20.29 27.41
CA SER A 162 1.89 -20.47 27.09
C SER A 162 2.33 -19.81 25.79
N ILE A 163 1.48 -19.01 25.12
CA ILE A 163 1.89 -18.30 23.91
C ILE A 163 2.94 -17.25 24.28
N PRO A 164 4.19 -17.36 23.79
CA PRO A 164 5.22 -16.42 24.16
C PRO A 164 4.89 -15.05 23.56
N THR A 165 4.68 -14.07 24.42
CA THR A 165 4.43 -12.66 24.02
C THR A 165 5.53 -12.15 23.09
N SER A 166 6.76 -12.60 23.28
CA SER A 166 7.90 -12.29 22.41
C SER A 166 7.71 -12.74 20.96
N GLY A 167 7.12 -13.92 20.74
CA GLY A 167 6.81 -14.41 19.38
C GLY A 167 5.77 -13.56 18.68
N TYR A 168 4.73 -13.15 19.39
CA TYR A 168 3.71 -12.25 18.87
C TYR A 168 4.27 -10.88 18.50
N VAL A 169 5.06 -10.25 19.39
CA VAL A 169 5.72 -8.97 19.14
C VAL A 169 6.66 -9.06 17.95
N LEU A 170 7.49 -10.11 17.89
CA LEU A 170 8.41 -10.31 16.76
C LEU A 170 7.66 -10.40 15.44
N MET A 171 6.58 -11.16 15.39
CA MET A 171 5.76 -11.31 14.19
C MET A 171 5.11 -9.98 13.77
N MET A 172 4.63 -9.19 14.72
CA MET A 172 4.09 -7.87 14.44
C MET A 172 5.15 -6.93 13.85
N VAL A 173 6.36 -6.95 14.38
CA VAL A 173 7.48 -6.13 13.88
C VAL A 173 7.86 -6.55 12.46
N ILE A 174 8.02 -7.85 12.21
CA ILE A 174 8.32 -8.38 10.87
C ILE A 174 7.19 -8.01 9.90
N GLY A 175 5.94 -8.16 10.34
CA GLY A 175 4.77 -7.78 9.55
C GLY A 175 4.76 -6.30 9.18
N ALA A 176 4.98 -5.43 10.15
CA ALA A 176 5.02 -3.98 9.91
C ALA A 176 6.14 -3.59 8.93
N ILE A 177 7.31 -4.21 9.01
CA ILE A 177 8.40 -3.98 8.06
C ILE A 177 8.02 -4.48 6.67
N GLY A 178 7.45 -5.69 6.57
CA GLY A 178 6.98 -6.25 5.29
C GLY A 178 5.96 -5.35 4.61
N VAL A 179 4.93 -4.94 5.34
CA VAL A 179 3.90 -4.02 4.82
C VAL A 179 4.51 -2.68 4.43
N ALA A 180 5.40 -2.11 5.23
CA ALA A 180 6.05 -0.83 4.88
C ALA A 180 6.87 -0.93 3.58
N VAL A 181 7.53 -2.06 3.33
CA VAL A 181 8.25 -2.31 2.07
C VAL A 181 7.27 -2.46 0.90
N SER A 182 6.19 -3.23 1.09
CA SER A 182 5.15 -3.40 0.06
C SER A 182 4.49 -2.06 -0.30
N GLU A 183 4.09 -1.27 0.68
CA GLU A 183 3.50 0.06 0.49
C GLU A 183 4.45 1.02 -0.25
N TYR A 184 5.75 0.95 0.08
CA TYR A 184 6.76 1.72 -0.65
C TYR A 184 6.82 1.32 -2.13
N ILE A 185 6.81 0.03 -2.45
CA ILE A 185 6.85 -0.49 -3.82
C ILE A 185 5.57 -0.08 -4.58
N VAL A 186 4.40 -0.14 -3.95
CA VAL A 186 3.11 0.23 -4.55
C VAL A 186 3.09 1.68 -5.05
N LEU A 187 3.92 2.59 -4.51
CA LEU A 187 4.06 3.97 -5.01
C LEU A 187 4.50 4.07 -6.48
N VAL A 188 5.00 2.98 -7.06
CA VAL A 188 5.28 2.90 -8.51
C VAL A 188 4.03 3.11 -9.35
N VAL A 189 2.86 2.66 -8.87
CA VAL A 189 1.59 2.79 -9.59
C VAL A 189 1.20 4.26 -9.79
N PRO A 190 1.03 5.07 -8.73
CA PRO A 190 0.72 6.48 -8.89
C PRO A 190 1.84 7.25 -9.60
N ALA A 191 3.12 6.89 -9.41
CA ALA A 191 4.23 7.51 -10.15
C ALA A 191 4.06 7.32 -11.66
N SER A 192 3.80 6.10 -12.11
CA SER A 192 3.61 5.78 -13.53
C SER A 192 2.40 6.51 -14.14
N LEU A 193 1.31 6.62 -13.38
CA LEU A 193 0.12 7.38 -13.78
C LEU A 193 0.41 8.88 -13.92
N ILE A 194 1.22 9.45 -13.03
CA ILE A 194 1.59 10.87 -13.08
C ILE A 194 2.49 11.16 -14.28
N TYR A 195 3.43 10.28 -14.61
CA TYR A 195 4.23 10.42 -15.84
C TYR A 195 3.35 10.31 -17.08
N LYS A 196 2.32 9.46 -17.07
CA LYS A 196 1.34 9.42 -18.18
C LYS A 196 0.53 10.71 -18.26
N TYR A 197 0.04 11.20 -17.12
CA TYR A 197 -0.65 12.47 -17.05
C TYR A 197 0.19 13.60 -17.64
N GLY A 198 1.44 13.73 -17.21
CA GLY A 198 2.36 14.76 -17.72
C GLY A 198 2.62 14.66 -19.23
N SER A 199 2.74 13.43 -19.75
CA SER A 199 2.92 13.19 -21.18
C SER A 199 1.71 13.62 -22.01
N VAL A 200 0.48 13.37 -21.53
CA VAL A 200 -0.74 13.76 -22.22
C VAL A 200 -0.89 15.29 -22.20
N VAL A 201 -0.67 15.90 -21.03
CA VAL A 201 -0.69 17.37 -20.87
C VAL A 201 0.31 18.06 -21.78
N TYR A 202 1.51 17.52 -21.87
CA TYR A 202 2.55 18.05 -22.77
C TYR A 202 2.10 18.01 -24.22
N ASN A 203 1.58 16.86 -24.68
CA ASN A 203 1.15 16.69 -26.06
C ASN A 203 -0.08 17.55 -26.44
N GLU A 204 -0.96 17.91 -25.47
CA GLU A 204 -2.09 18.81 -25.70
C GLU A 204 -1.68 20.28 -25.76
N ASN A 205 -0.61 20.69 -25.11
CA ASN A 205 -0.18 22.10 -25.05
C ASN A 205 0.89 22.45 -26.11
N GLU A 206 1.51 21.45 -26.73
CA GLU A 206 2.49 21.66 -27.82
C GLU A 206 1.90 21.45 -29.22
N LYS A 207 0.60 21.14 -29.32
CA LYS A 207 -0.17 21.17 -30.56
C LYS A 207 -0.79 22.54 -30.78
#